data_9a7593b120ba5f64599fccb9141ced26
#
_entry.id   9a7593b120ba5f64599fccb9141ced26
#
_cell.length_a   1.000
_cell.length_b   1.000
_cell.length_c   1.000
_cell.angle_alpha   90.00
_cell.angle_beta   90.00
_cell.angle_gamma   90.00
#
_symmetry.space_group_name_H-M   'P 1'
#
loop_
_entity.id
_entity.type
_entity.pdbx_description
1 polymer ?
#
loop_
_entity_poly.entity_id
_entity_poly.type
_entity_poly.pdbx_seq_one_letter_code
_entity_poly.pdbx_strand_id
1 'polypeptide(L)'
;MTDSTSAVLTFDLSLEQTAVHEVAKPHPFEAVRPYSLLLWFAFPLIGFAWLWFLPPHSLDIAISKVFFSDGVWWGRTQWWVEPLLHQAPKYLSILIAICAAGKLARLWLKTSSASVARVEARPEMMRLMYLLVSMLVCVLAIYFLKTSTGISCPAKTVEFGGVNEIKSAASAFVLGSIPGNCWPSGAAGSGFCLFGLYFYFRDKSVKACLL
;
A
#
# COMPACT_ATOMS: atom_id res chain seq x y z
N MET A 1 -2.46 68.13 3.72
CA MET A 1 -1.40 67.12 3.50
C MET A 1 -1.60 65.92 4.45
N THR A 2 -2.77 65.31 4.54
CA THR A 2 -3.09 64.26 5.55
C THR A 2 -3.87 63.09 4.97
N ASP A 3 -3.99 62.98 3.62
CA ASP A 3 -4.88 61.98 3.02
C ASP A 3 -4.20 60.78 2.34
N SER A 4 -2.89 60.80 2.13
CA SER A 4 -2.17 59.70 1.46
C SER A 4 -1.71 58.57 2.39
N THR A 5 -1.61 58.82 3.68
CA THR A 5 -1.14 57.82 4.66
C THR A 5 -2.22 56.89 5.09
N SER A 6 -3.49 57.35 5.13
CA SER A 6 -4.63 56.49 5.47
C SER A 6 -5.01 55.52 4.35
N ALA A 7 -4.83 55.92 3.09
CA ALA A 7 -5.13 55.06 1.93
C ALA A 7 -4.09 53.87 1.79
N VAL A 8 -2.83 54.12 2.13
CA VAL A 8 -1.79 53.07 2.10
C VAL A 8 -2.00 52.06 3.22
N LEU A 9 -2.38 52.50 4.40
CA LEU A 9 -2.66 51.59 5.54
C LEU A 9 -3.91 50.73 5.32
N THR A 10 -4.95 51.26 4.70
CA THR A 10 -6.18 50.49 4.39
C THR A 10 -5.94 49.49 3.26
N PHE A 11 -5.08 49.81 2.28
CA PHE A 11 -4.74 48.88 1.19
C PHE A 11 -3.90 47.72 1.70
N ASP A 12 -2.97 47.96 2.60
CA ASP A 12 -2.09 46.91 3.18
C ASP A 12 -2.91 45.94 4.07
N LEU A 13 -3.84 46.43 4.87
CA LEU A 13 -4.76 45.62 5.67
C LEU A 13 -5.70 44.75 4.80
N SER A 14 -6.11 45.24 3.63
CA SER A 14 -6.97 44.47 2.72
C SER A 14 -6.21 43.36 2.02
N LEU A 15 -4.93 43.56 1.71
CA LEU A 15 -4.05 42.51 1.15
C LEU A 15 -3.71 41.45 2.19
N GLU A 16 -3.48 41.82 3.44
CA GLU A 16 -3.24 40.89 4.53
C GLU A 16 -4.49 40.06 4.87
N GLN A 17 -5.68 40.66 4.85
CA GLN A 17 -6.94 39.89 5.01
C GLN A 17 -7.24 38.96 3.84
N THR A 18 -6.93 39.34 2.60
CA THR A 18 -7.07 38.43 1.44
C THR A 18 -6.05 37.29 1.49
N ALA A 19 -4.83 37.55 1.90
CA ALA A 19 -3.80 36.52 2.07
C ALA A 19 -4.16 35.52 3.19
N VAL A 20 -4.74 36.00 4.29
CA VAL A 20 -5.18 35.13 5.40
C VAL A 20 -6.42 34.30 4.99
N HIS A 21 -7.30 34.84 4.14
CA HIS A 21 -8.46 34.07 3.65
C HIS A 21 -8.10 33.01 2.61
N GLU A 22 -7.00 33.19 1.87
CA GLU A 22 -6.54 32.21 0.87
C GLU A 22 -5.77 31.02 1.50
N VAL A 23 -5.18 31.23 2.69
CA VAL A 23 -4.51 30.15 3.46
C VAL A 23 -5.52 29.22 4.16
N ALA A 24 -6.76 29.64 4.33
CA ALA A 24 -7.79 28.88 5.05
C ALA A 24 -8.72 28.06 4.15
N LYS A 25 -8.24 27.53 3.01
CA LYS A 25 -8.98 26.42 2.35
C LYS A 25 -8.87 25.18 3.21
N PRO A 26 -9.97 24.71 3.82
CA PRO A 26 -9.91 23.51 4.65
C PRO A 26 -9.38 22.34 3.79
N HIS A 27 -8.39 21.66 4.29
CA HIS A 27 -7.90 20.43 3.67
C HIS A 27 -9.09 19.49 3.45
N PRO A 28 -9.22 18.83 2.29
CA PRO A 28 -10.34 17.94 2.00
C PRO A 28 -10.52 16.82 3.02
N PHE A 29 -9.58 16.66 3.94
CA PHE A 29 -9.65 15.72 5.06
C PHE A 29 -10.46 16.23 6.27
N GLU A 30 -10.71 17.52 6.42
CA GLU A 30 -11.50 18.03 7.56
C GLU A 30 -12.99 17.68 7.48
N ALA A 31 -13.47 17.24 6.33
CA ALA A 31 -14.86 16.85 6.13
C ALA A 31 -15.14 15.35 6.34
N VAL A 32 -14.13 14.55 6.68
CA VAL A 32 -14.35 13.13 6.95
C VAL A 32 -14.96 12.99 8.35
N ARG A 33 -16.28 12.80 8.39
CA ARG A 33 -17.00 12.60 9.65
C ARG A 33 -16.44 11.38 10.38
N PRO A 34 -16.23 11.45 11.71
CA PRO A 34 -15.56 10.40 12.48
C PRO A 34 -16.23 9.00 12.35
N TYR A 35 -17.55 8.97 12.11
CA TYR A 35 -18.25 7.71 11.88
C TYR A 35 -17.90 7.05 10.52
N SER A 36 -17.51 7.82 9.50
CA SER A 36 -17.10 7.24 8.22
C SER A 36 -15.74 6.54 8.37
N LEU A 37 -14.80 7.11 9.12
CA LEU A 37 -13.55 6.44 9.45
C LEU A 37 -13.80 5.13 10.22
N LEU A 38 -14.71 5.16 11.18
CA LEU A 38 -15.07 3.98 11.95
C LEU A 38 -15.64 2.86 11.07
N LEU A 39 -16.49 3.20 10.10
CA LEU A 39 -17.02 2.23 9.12
C LEU A 39 -15.92 1.69 8.20
N TRP A 40 -15.00 2.54 7.74
CA TRP A 40 -13.87 2.11 6.91
C TRP A 40 -12.93 1.13 7.62
N PHE A 41 -12.79 1.24 8.95
CA PHE A 41 -12.01 0.29 9.74
C PHE A 41 -12.85 -0.91 10.21
N ALA A 42 -14.11 -0.71 10.57
CA ALA A 42 -14.96 -1.78 11.05
C ALA A 42 -15.22 -2.85 9.98
N PHE A 43 -15.47 -2.45 8.72
CA PHE A 43 -15.74 -3.39 7.64
C PHE A 43 -14.59 -4.40 7.40
N PRO A 44 -13.33 -3.98 7.20
CA PRO A 44 -12.23 -4.92 7.05
C PRO A 44 -11.93 -5.72 8.32
N LEU A 45 -12.14 -5.15 9.52
CA LEU A 45 -11.96 -5.87 10.78
C LEU A 45 -13.01 -6.97 10.97
N ILE A 46 -14.26 -6.69 10.64
CA ILE A 46 -15.35 -7.69 10.67
C ILE A 46 -15.07 -8.78 9.64
N GLY A 47 -14.67 -8.42 8.42
CA GLY A 47 -14.28 -9.38 7.39
C GLY A 47 -13.09 -10.25 7.81
N PHE A 48 -12.08 -9.65 8.44
CA PHE A 48 -10.95 -10.38 8.98
C PHE A 48 -11.36 -11.34 10.11
N ALA A 49 -12.17 -10.88 11.06
CA ALA A 49 -12.68 -11.72 12.14
C ALA A 49 -13.53 -12.89 11.60
N TRP A 50 -14.39 -12.61 10.62
CA TRP A 50 -15.15 -13.65 9.93
C TRP A 50 -14.25 -14.73 9.33
N LEU A 51 -13.27 -14.34 8.52
CA LEU A 51 -12.32 -15.27 7.89
C LEU A 51 -11.45 -16.01 8.90
N TRP A 52 -11.19 -15.40 10.07
CA TRP A 52 -10.40 -16.01 11.13
C TRP A 52 -11.17 -17.08 11.91
N PHE A 53 -12.40 -16.79 12.30
CA PHE A 53 -13.20 -17.68 13.16
C PHE A 53 -14.07 -18.66 12.38
N LEU A 54 -14.50 -18.30 11.18
CA LEU A 54 -15.36 -19.10 10.31
C LEU A 54 -14.69 -19.29 8.94
N PRO A 55 -13.58 -20.03 8.87
CA PRO A 55 -12.87 -20.20 7.62
C PRO A 55 -13.79 -20.89 6.60
N PRO A 56 -14.02 -20.27 5.42
CA PRO A 56 -14.90 -20.81 4.40
C PRO A 56 -14.18 -21.90 3.60
N HIS A 57 -13.76 -23.00 4.24
CA HIS A 57 -13.06 -24.10 3.56
C HIS A 57 -13.81 -24.63 2.36
N SER A 58 -15.15 -24.77 2.48
CA SER A 58 -15.99 -25.20 1.38
C SER A 58 -15.98 -24.24 0.21
N LEU A 59 -15.96 -22.93 0.49
CA LEU A 59 -15.90 -21.88 -0.52
C LEU A 59 -14.53 -21.84 -1.21
N ASP A 60 -13.45 -21.92 -0.44
CA ASP A 60 -12.08 -21.97 -0.97
C ASP A 60 -11.88 -23.18 -1.88
N ILE A 61 -12.36 -24.34 -1.47
CA ILE A 61 -12.33 -25.57 -2.28
C ILE A 61 -13.19 -25.41 -3.54
N ALA A 62 -14.40 -24.86 -3.41
CA ALA A 62 -15.29 -24.68 -4.55
C ALA A 62 -14.70 -23.74 -5.60
N ILE A 63 -14.12 -22.60 -5.18
CA ILE A 63 -13.42 -21.65 -6.08
C ILE A 63 -12.20 -22.31 -6.71
N SER A 64 -11.41 -23.04 -5.92
CA SER A 64 -10.21 -23.70 -6.41
C SER A 64 -10.52 -24.77 -7.45
N LYS A 65 -11.61 -25.51 -7.28
CA LYS A 65 -12.07 -26.53 -8.25
C LYS A 65 -12.43 -25.97 -9.61
N VAL A 66 -12.85 -24.71 -9.71
CA VAL A 66 -13.13 -24.06 -11.01
C VAL A 66 -11.86 -23.97 -11.87
N PHE A 67 -10.69 -23.86 -11.23
CA PHE A 67 -9.39 -23.74 -11.90
C PHE A 67 -8.61 -25.05 -11.97
N PHE A 68 -9.19 -26.15 -11.45
CA PHE A 68 -8.55 -27.45 -11.41
C PHE A 68 -9.43 -28.48 -12.12
N SER A 69 -8.94 -28.99 -13.24
CA SER A 69 -9.61 -30.05 -14.03
C SER A 69 -8.60 -31.10 -14.49
N ASP A 70 -9.01 -32.35 -14.51
CA ASP A 70 -8.20 -33.48 -14.99
C ASP A 70 -6.80 -33.59 -14.34
N GLY A 71 -6.70 -33.24 -13.06
CA GLY A 71 -5.43 -33.28 -12.33
C GLY A 71 -4.48 -32.12 -12.63
N VAL A 72 -4.91 -31.13 -13.41
CA VAL A 72 -4.06 -30.00 -13.85
C VAL A 72 -4.71 -28.66 -13.48
N TRP A 73 -3.89 -27.74 -13.03
CA TRP A 73 -4.29 -26.35 -12.78
C TRP A 73 -4.29 -25.57 -14.09
N TRP A 74 -5.42 -24.97 -14.44
CA TRP A 74 -5.54 -24.16 -15.66
C TRP A 74 -4.45 -23.07 -15.76
N GLY A 75 -4.14 -22.38 -14.67
CA GLY A 75 -3.13 -21.35 -14.67
C GLY A 75 -1.70 -21.85 -14.99
N ARG A 76 -1.40 -23.14 -14.74
CA ARG A 76 -0.10 -23.73 -15.09
C ARG A 76 0.05 -24.03 -16.59
N THR A 77 -1.04 -24.21 -17.28
CA THR A 77 -1.02 -24.50 -18.72
C THR A 77 -0.89 -23.24 -19.57
N GLN A 78 -1.14 -22.07 -18.96
CA GLN A 78 -1.09 -20.79 -19.66
C GLN A 78 0.27 -20.12 -19.46
N TRP A 79 1.04 -19.97 -20.53
CA TRP A 79 2.40 -19.39 -20.51
C TRP A 79 2.47 -17.94 -20.00
N TRP A 80 1.39 -17.18 -20.09
CA TRP A 80 1.32 -15.77 -19.71
C TRP A 80 0.88 -15.54 -18.25
N VAL A 81 0.22 -16.52 -17.64
CA VAL A 81 -0.36 -16.39 -16.28
C VAL A 81 0.74 -16.15 -15.23
N GLU A 82 1.77 -16.95 -15.24
CA GLU A 82 2.86 -16.82 -14.28
C GLU A 82 3.63 -15.49 -14.45
N PRO A 83 4.13 -15.11 -15.64
CA PRO A 83 4.87 -13.87 -15.78
C PRO A 83 4.02 -12.63 -15.56
N LEU A 84 2.75 -12.61 -16.00
CA LEU A 84 1.90 -11.43 -15.90
C LEU A 84 1.26 -11.27 -14.51
N LEU A 85 0.65 -12.32 -13.96
CA LEU A 85 -0.10 -12.22 -12.71
C LEU A 85 0.77 -12.43 -11.47
N HIS A 86 1.83 -13.20 -11.55
CA HIS A 86 2.66 -13.51 -10.40
C HIS A 86 3.95 -12.70 -10.37
N GLN A 87 4.64 -12.54 -11.48
CA GLN A 87 5.96 -11.91 -11.52
C GLN A 87 5.91 -10.41 -11.82
N ALA A 88 5.04 -9.93 -12.73
CA ALA A 88 4.99 -8.53 -13.12
C ALA A 88 4.71 -7.57 -11.94
N PRO A 89 3.75 -7.82 -11.01
CA PRO A 89 3.54 -6.94 -9.86
C PRO A 89 4.76 -6.82 -8.97
N LYS A 90 5.49 -7.92 -8.79
CA LYS A 90 6.72 -7.97 -8.00
C LYS A 90 7.84 -7.13 -8.64
N TYR A 91 8.09 -7.33 -9.94
CA TYR A 91 9.12 -6.57 -10.65
C TYR A 91 8.78 -5.09 -10.75
N LEU A 92 7.50 -4.75 -10.94
CA LEU A 92 7.03 -3.36 -10.93
C LEU A 92 7.32 -2.69 -9.57
N SER A 93 7.03 -3.35 -8.47
CA SER A 93 7.31 -2.82 -7.13
C SER A 93 8.80 -2.62 -6.90
N ILE A 94 9.64 -3.56 -7.34
CA ILE A 94 11.10 -3.45 -7.26
C ILE A 94 11.61 -2.27 -8.09
N LEU A 95 11.13 -2.12 -9.32
CA LEU A 95 11.51 -1.01 -10.21
C LEU A 95 11.17 0.34 -9.59
N ILE A 96 9.96 0.47 -9.03
CA ILE A 96 9.54 1.70 -8.34
C ILE A 96 10.44 1.99 -7.14
N ALA A 97 10.78 0.98 -6.34
CA ALA A 97 11.68 1.15 -5.20
C ALA A 97 13.08 1.60 -5.65
N ILE A 98 13.63 1.01 -6.71
CA ILE A 98 14.92 1.41 -7.29
C ILE A 98 14.88 2.86 -7.79
N CYS A 99 13.83 3.24 -8.52
CA CYS A 99 13.66 4.62 -9.01
C CYS A 99 13.54 5.63 -7.86
N ALA A 100 12.77 5.30 -6.82
CA ALA A 100 12.62 6.14 -5.65
C ALA A 100 13.94 6.29 -4.87
N ALA A 101 14.67 5.19 -4.66
CA ALA A 101 15.98 5.20 -4.00
C ALA A 101 17.03 5.99 -4.82
N GLY A 102 17.07 5.80 -6.13
CA GLY A 102 17.94 6.54 -7.02
C GLY A 102 17.67 8.05 -7.02
N LYS A 103 16.37 8.43 -7.01
CA LYS A 103 15.98 9.84 -6.87
C LYS A 103 16.37 10.41 -5.51
N LEU A 104 16.15 9.68 -4.44
CA LEU A 104 16.55 10.08 -3.08
C LEU A 104 18.06 10.28 -2.99
N ALA A 105 18.85 9.33 -3.50
CA ALA A 105 20.30 9.42 -3.53
C ALA A 105 20.80 10.65 -4.32
N ARG A 106 20.21 10.91 -5.51
CA ARG A 106 20.54 12.10 -6.30
C ARG A 106 20.24 13.41 -5.56
N LEU A 107 19.08 13.49 -4.89
CA LEU A 107 18.74 14.66 -4.08
C LEU A 107 19.73 14.83 -2.93
N TRP A 108 20.05 13.76 -2.23
CA TRP A 108 21.01 13.78 -1.12
C TRP A 108 22.40 14.26 -1.55
N LEU A 109 22.93 13.74 -2.67
CA LEU A 109 24.21 14.15 -3.22
C LEU A 109 24.21 15.62 -3.65
N LYS A 110 23.16 16.10 -4.33
CA LYS A 110 23.05 17.50 -4.76
C LYS A 110 22.97 18.48 -3.59
N THR A 111 22.33 18.09 -2.50
CA THR A 111 22.12 18.95 -1.34
C THR A 111 23.21 18.83 -0.28
N SER A 112 24.18 17.95 -0.47
CA SER A 112 25.25 17.71 0.50
C SER A 112 26.12 18.97 0.73
N SER A 113 26.35 19.79 -0.32
CA SER A 113 27.25 20.94 -0.27
C SER A 113 26.55 22.29 -0.02
N ALA A 114 25.21 22.36 -0.10
CA ALA A 114 24.48 23.63 0.00
C ALA A 114 23.34 23.53 1.03
N SER A 115 23.42 24.33 2.10
CA SER A 115 22.44 24.33 3.19
C SER A 115 21.03 24.76 2.74
N VAL A 116 20.92 25.79 1.90
CA VAL A 116 19.65 26.32 1.38
C VAL A 116 18.97 25.27 0.48
N ALA A 117 19.69 24.67 -0.47
CA ALA A 117 19.17 23.63 -1.35
C ALA A 117 18.66 22.39 -0.57
N ARG A 118 19.26 22.10 0.58
CA ARG A 118 18.83 21.03 1.48
C ARG A 118 17.47 21.31 2.11
N VAL A 119 17.21 22.53 2.52
CA VAL A 119 15.93 22.94 3.11
C VAL A 119 14.81 22.81 2.07
N GLU A 120 15.03 23.28 0.85
CA GLU A 120 14.06 23.19 -0.25
C GLU A 120 13.79 21.73 -0.69
N ALA A 121 14.80 20.88 -0.72
CA ALA A 121 14.66 19.47 -1.12
C ALA A 121 14.09 18.57 0.01
N ARG A 122 14.08 19.04 1.26
CA ARG A 122 13.67 18.25 2.42
C ARG A 122 12.26 17.62 2.30
N PRO A 123 11.21 18.34 1.87
CA PRO A 123 9.88 17.76 1.75
C PRO A 123 9.84 16.59 0.76
N GLU A 124 10.52 16.70 -0.37
CA GLU A 124 10.60 15.65 -1.38
C GLU A 124 11.38 14.44 -0.86
N MET A 125 12.49 14.66 -0.17
CA MET A 125 13.28 13.59 0.45
C MET A 125 12.44 12.83 1.50
N MET A 126 11.67 13.53 2.33
CA MET A 126 10.80 12.91 3.32
C MET A 126 9.71 12.06 2.68
N ARG A 127 9.09 12.50 1.58
CA ARG A 127 8.10 11.72 0.83
C ARG A 127 8.70 10.45 0.23
N LEU A 128 9.90 10.54 -0.35
CA LEU A 128 10.62 9.38 -0.90
C LEU A 128 11.02 8.40 0.21
N MET A 129 11.50 8.89 1.35
CA MET A 129 11.81 8.06 2.50
C MET A 129 10.55 7.35 3.02
N TYR A 130 9.43 8.07 3.16
CA TYR A 130 8.15 7.47 3.55
C TYR A 130 7.74 6.35 2.59
N LEU A 131 7.82 6.58 1.28
CA LEU A 131 7.50 5.57 0.26
C LEU A 131 8.39 4.32 0.43
N LEU A 132 9.69 4.49 0.53
CA LEU A 132 10.64 3.38 0.68
C LEU A 132 10.44 2.61 1.99
N VAL A 133 10.24 3.31 3.10
CA VAL A 133 9.98 2.70 4.41
C VAL A 133 8.65 1.94 4.42
N SER A 134 7.58 2.52 3.86
CA SER A 134 6.29 1.85 3.78
C SER A 134 6.34 0.58 2.92
N MET A 135 7.05 0.62 1.78
CA MET A 135 7.29 -0.56 0.95
C MET A 135 8.10 -1.62 1.70
N LEU A 136 9.17 -1.23 2.39
CA LEU A 136 10.00 -2.15 3.18
C LEU A 136 9.19 -2.82 4.29
N VAL A 137 8.43 -2.04 5.07
CA VAL A 137 7.57 -2.57 6.15
C VAL A 137 6.55 -3.55 5.60
N CYS A 138 5.92 -3.23 4.47
CA CYS A 138 4.95 -4.12 3.82
C CYS A 138 5.61 -5.46 3.41
N VAL A 139 6.78 -5.41 2.76
CA VAL A 139 7.51 -6.63 2.34
C VAL A 139 7.92 -7.47 3.55
N LEU A 140 8.46 -6.84 4.61
CA LEU A 140 8.85 -7.55 5.82
C LEU A 140 7.65 -8.18 6.53
N ALA A 141 6.51 -7.48 6.60
CA ALA A 141 5.29 -8.01 7.19
C ALA A 141 4.78 -9.23 6.40
N ILE A 142 4.76 -9.15 5.07
CA ILE A 142 4.36 -10.28 4.21
C ILE A 142 5.32 -11.46 4.39
N TYR A 143 6.62 -11.21 4.41
CA TYR A 143 7.63 -12.25 4.61
C TYR A 143 7.44 -12.95 5.96
N PHE A 144 7.32 -12.16 7.04
CA PHE A 144 7.09 -12.67 8.39
C PHE A 144 5.83 -13.52 8.48
N LEU A 145 4.68 -12.98 8.00
CA LEU A 145 3.41 -13.70 8.00
C LEU A 145 3.50 -14.99 7.17
N LYS A 146 4.14 -14.94 6.02
CA LYS A 146 4.28 -16.09 5.12
C LYS A 146 5.12 -17.21 5.71
N THR A 147 6.14 -16.88 6.48
CA THR A 147 7.01 -17.86 7.16
C THR A 147 6.44 -18.33 8.49
N SER A 148 5.57 -17.54 9.13
CA SER A 148 4.96 -17.88 10.42
C SER A 148 3.64 -18.64 10.30
N THR A 149 3.02 -18.67 9.10
CA THR A 149 1.76 -19.36 8.89
C THR A 149 1.95 -20.72 8.24
N GLY A 150 1.26 -21.74 8.76
CA GLY A 150 1.23 -23.09 8.20
C GLY A 150 0.21 -23.28 7.07
N ILE A 151 -0.31 -22.19 6.46
CA ILE A 151 -1.32 -22.29 5.40
C ILE A 151 -0.68 -22.73 4.09
N SER A 152 -1.05 -23.92 3.65
CA SER A 152 -0.57 -24.51 2.40
C SER A 152 -1.34 -23.99 1.19
N CYS A 153 -0.67 -23.91 0.04
CA CYS A 153 -1.34 -23.60 -1.23
C CYS A 153 -2.30 -24.72 -1.62
N PRO A 154 -3.44 -24.42 -2.25
CA PRO A 154 -4.38 -25.45 -2.72
C PRO A 154 -3.72 -26.57 -3.52
N ALA A 155 -2.77 -26.23 -4.39
CA ALA A 155 -2.03 -27.20 -5.18
C ALA A 155 -1.16 -28.21 -4.36
N LYS A 156 -0.99 -27.99 -3.07
CA LYS A 156 -0.25 -28.87 -2.16
C LYS A 156 -1.17 -29.63 -1.21
N THR A 157 -2.49 -29.41 -1.28
CA THR A 157 -3.44 -30.04 -0.38
C THR A 157 -3.94 -31.37 -0.95
N VAL A 158 -4.39 -32.26 -0.07
CA VAL A 158 -4.87 -33.60 -0.41
C VAL A 158 -6.00 -33.56 -1.43
N GLU A 159 -6.89 -32.59 -1.34
CA GLU A 159 -8.04 -32.42 -2.24
C GLU A 159 -7.64 -32.18 -3.71
N PHE A 160 -6.41 -31.73 -3.94
CA PHE A 160 -5.87 -31.46 -5.28
C PHE A 160 -4.63 -32.29 -5.61
N GLY A 161 -4.49 -33.44 -4.95
CA GLY A 161 -3.39 -34.38 -5.23
C GLY A 161 -2.08 -34.09 -4.52
N GLY A 162 -2.06 -33.15 -3.55
CA GLY A 162 -0.93 -32.89 -2.68
C GLY A 162 -0.91 -33.78 -1.44
N VAL A 163 -0.07 -33.42 -0.46
CA VAL A 163 0.14 -34.22 0.78
C VAL A 163 -0.29 -33.46 2.05
N ASN A 164 -0.62 -32.18 1.95
CA ASN A 164 -0.94 -31.33 3.11
C ASN A 164 -2.43 -31.30 3.37
N GLU A 165 -2.82 -31.30 4.64
CA GLU A 165 -4.21 -31.05 5.04
C GLU A 165 -4.53 -29.55 4.96
N ILE A 166 -5.79 -29.23 4.70
CA ILE A 166 -6.29 -27.86 4.74
C ILE A 166 -6.38 -27.42 6.21
N LYS A 167 -5.66 -26.35 6.56
CA LYS A 167 -5.69 -25.77 7.89
C LYS A 167 -6.50 -24.46 7.88
N SER A 168 -7.26 -24.24 8.95
CA SER A 168 -7.89 -22.93 9.18
C SER A 168 -6.83 -21.86 9.50
N ALA A 169 -7.15 -20.59 9.27
CA ALA A 169 -6.26 -19.49 9.64
C ALA A 169 -5.89 -19.54 11.13
N ALA A 170 -6.85 -19.82 12.00
CA ALA A 170 -6.63 -19.94 13.44
C ALA A 170 -5.69 -21.09 13.81
N SER A 171 -5.82 -22.25 13.17
CA SER A 171 -4.95 -23.41 13.43
C SER A 171 -3.59 -23.31 12.75
N ALA A 172 -3.48 -22.51 11.70
CA ALA A 172 -2.24 -22.30 10.96
C ALA A 172 -1.32 -21.23 11.59
N PHE A 173 -1.85 -20.38 12.46
CA PHE A 173 -1.12 -19.33 13.17
C PHE A 173 -0.49 -19.84 14.47
N VAL A 174 -0.01 -21.07 14.49
CA VAL A 174 0.73 -21.63 15.63
C VAL A 174 2.23 -21.37 15.42
N LEU A 175 2.83 -20.63 16.33
CA LEU A 175 4.27 -20.41 16.36
C LEU A 175 5.02 -21.76 16.32
N GLY A 176 5.91 -21.91 15.34
CA GLY A 176 6.65 -23.17 15.15
C GLY A 176 5.97 -24.20 14.23
N SER A 177 4.84 -23.88 13.60
CA SER A 177 4.27 -24.73 12.56
C SER A 177 5.17 -24.73 11.31
N ILE A 178 5.15 -25.85 10.56
CA ILE A 178 5.88 -25.93 9.28
C ILE A 178 5.30 -24.87 8.34
N PRO A 179 6.14 -23.95 7.79
CA PRO A 179 5.68 -22.87 6.94
C PRO A 179 4.93 -23.39 5.69
N GLY A 180 3.68 -23.00 5.52
CA GLY A 180 2.91 -23.33 4.33
C GLY A 180 3.32 -22.51 3.10
N ASN A 181 3.91 -21.34 3.35
CA ASN A 181 4.43 -20.39 2.34
C ASN A 181 3.39 -19.87 1.32
N CYS A 182 2.10 -20.00 1.60
CA CYS A 182 1.07 -19.57 0.66
C CYS A 182 0.34 -18.29 1.08
N TRP A 183 0.17 -18.07 2.37
CA TRP A 183 -0.54 -16.90 2.89
C TRP A 183 0.38 -16.00 3.73
N PRO A 184 0.30 -14.68 3.55
CA PRO A 184 -0.45 -13.94 2.55
C PRO A 184 0.14 -14.04 1.14
N SER A 185 -0.70 -13.75 0.11
CA SER A 185 -0.24 -13.77 -1.29
C SER A 185 0.83 -12.70 -1.55
N GLY A 186 1.97 -13.12 -2.10
CA GLY A 186 3.04 -12.19 -2.47
C GLY A 186 2.65 -11.22 -3.59
N ALA A 187 1.82 -11.65 -4.56
CA ALA A 187 1.33 -10.81 -5.64
C ALA A 187 0.37 -9.72 -5.11
N ALA A 188 -0.58 -10.09 -4.23
CA ALA A 188 -1.45 -9.12 -3.57
C ALA A 188 -0.64 -8.15 -2.71
N GLY A 189 0.34 -8.66 -1.97
CA GLY A 189 1.25 -7.85 -1.16
C GLY A 189 2.05 -6.84 -1.97
N SER A 190 2.52 -7.22 -3.17
CA SER A 190 3.18 -6.28 -4.09
C SER A 190 2.25 -5.13 -4.49
N GLY A 191 0.96 -5.41 -4.75
CA GLY A 191 -0.05 -4.39 -4.99
C GLY A 191 -0.22 -3.44 -3.80
N PHE A 192 -0.32 -3.99 -2.58
CA PHE A 192 -0.43 -3.17 -1.37
C PHE A 192 0.79 -2.28 -1.11
N CYS A 193 2.00 -2.73 -1.43
CA CYS A 193 3.19 -1.88 -1.34
C CYS A 193 3.08 -0.60 -2.19
N LEU A 194 2.32 -0.63 -3.28
CA LEU A 194 2.13 0.52 -4.17
C LEU A 194 1.17 1.58 -3.62
N PHE A 195 0.40 1.30 -2.56
CA PHE A 195 -0.41 2.33 -1.89
C PHE A 195 0.42 3.51 -1.39
N GLY A 196 1.69 3.29 -1.06
CA GLY A 196 2.62 4.37 -0.72
C GLY A 196 2.75 5.44 -1.82
N LEU A 197 2.55 5.08 -3.09
CA LEU A 197 2.58 6.02 -4.22
C LEU A 197 1.42 7.02 -4.16
N TYR A 198 0.24 6.61 -3.71
CA TYR A 198 -0.88 7.53 -3.50
C TYR A 198 -0.47 8.70 -2.62
N PHE A 199 0.15 8.44 -1.46
CA PHE A 199 0.60 9.48 -0.54
C PHE A 199 1.77 10.30 -1.11
N TYR A 200 2.63 9.69 -1.91
CA TYR A 200 3.71 10.39 -2.59
C TYR A 200 3.19 11.43 -3.61
N PHE A 201 2.12 11.08 -4.36
CA PHE A 201 1.57 11.93 -5.41
C PHE A 201 0.45 12.86 -4.96
N ARG A 202 -0.22 12.56 -3.86
CA ARG A 202 -1.42 13.27 -3.38
C ARG A 202 -1.29 14.80 -3.41
N ASP A 203 -0.16 15.32 -2.95
CA ASP A 203 0.06 16.76 -2.88
C ASP A 203 0.66 17.35 -4.17
N LYS A 204 1.01 16.51 -5.15
CA LYS A 204 1.64 16.97 -6.40
C LYS A 204 0.63 17.15 -7.53
N SER A 205 -0.38 16.34 -7.58
CA SER A 205 -1.43 16.42 -8.61
C SER A 205 -2.62 15.58 -8.21
N VAL A 206 -3.79 16.21 -8.14
CA VAL A 206 -5.08 15.52 -7.95
C VAL A 206 -5.32 14.50 -9.08
N LYS A 207 -4.85 14.79 -10.29
CA LYS A 207 -4.96 13.88 -11.44
C LYS A 207 -4.12 12.61 -11.29
N ALA A 208 -2.94 12.70 -10.65
CA ALA A 208 -2.09 11.54 -10.39
C ALA A 208 -2.57 10.66 -9.23
N CYS A 209 -3.53 11.14 -8.42
CA CYS A 209 -4.18 10.37 -7.36
C CYS A 209 -5.41 9.59 -7.84
N LEU A 210 -5.93 9.93 -9.03
CA LEU A 210 -7.14 9.33 -9.61
C LEU A 210 -6.82 8.24 -10.65
N LEU A 211 -5.56 8.05 -10.98
CA LEU A 211 -5.03 6.96 -11.80
C LEU A 211 -4.46 5.83 -10.93
#